data_a6b1b2e226fdcb04c3dcae06964f9559
#
_entry.id   a6b1b2e226fdcb04c3dcae06964f9559
#
_cell.length_a   1.000
_cell.length_b   1.000
_cell.length_c   1.000
_cell.angle_alpha   90.00
_cell.angle_beta   90.00
_cell.angle_gamma   90.00
#
_symmetry.space_group_name_H-M   'P 1'
#
loop_
_entity.id
_entity.type
_entity.pdbx_description
1 polymer ?
#
loop_
_entity_poly.entity_id
_entity_poly.type
_entity_poly.pdbx_seq_one_letter_code
_entity_poly.pdbx_strand_id
1 'polypeptide(L)'
;MKVGLILREGDTIVVRQTYGFEADWGDQVRVLEVTPSRVVLEKPAGMLVHPTANAYFNTLTDWAERSGYGRLHVVHRLDRETSGVIVFGRDSTSAGELGAQFNGGAVHKEYLALVVDKGRRHEVGAGGESSAPLGFDESSVLPRLKVWSGSWAAGTRWLCIGRTGEQALLKVWIEGGRQHQIRAHLAMFGTPIAGDKLYLHGDVFYRDWLEGKADTKVLEREFHALHSYRLKIPCLGIDAVGSLPPWCGEDFGTVIP
;
A
#
# COMPACT_ATOMS: atom_id res chain seq x y z
N MET A 1 8.35 36.32 3.55
CA MET A 1 9.07 36.80 2.37
C MET A 1 9.84 35.65 1.76
N LYS A 2 9.45 35.13 0.58
CA LYS A 2 10.21 34.09 -0.12
C LYS A 2 11.42 34.75 -0.76
N VAL A 3 12.62 34.49 -0.28
CA VAL A 3 13.85 34.88 -0.95
C VAL A 3 14.09 33.90 -2.08
N GLY A 4 13.86 34.31 -3.31
CA GLY A 4 14.26 33.54 -4.49
C GLY A 4 15.74 33.83 -4.77
N LEU A 5 16.59 32.82 -4.72
CA LEU A 5 17.95 32.89 -5.21
C LEU A 5 17.92 32.77 -6.73
N ILE A 6 18.46 33.75 -7.45
CA ILE A 6 18.64 33.68 -8.91
C ILE A 6 20.01 33.06 -9.15
N LEU A 7 20.02 31.85 -9.73
CA LEU A 7 21.25 31.15 -10.11
C LEU A 7 21.83 31.71 -11.40
N ARG A 8 23.15 31.74 -11.50
CA ARG A 8 23.90 32.12 -12.67
C ARG A 8 24.63 30.92 -13.25
N GLU A 9 24.99 30.99 -14.51
CA GLU A 9 25.84 29.98 -15.15
C GLU A 9 27.15 29.83 -14.39
N GLY A 10 27.49 28.59 -13.98
CA GLY A 10 28.67 28.28 -13.16
C GLY A 10 28.40 28.19 -11.64
N ASP A 11 27.22 28.52 -11.16
CA ASP A 11 26.88 28.36 -9.74
C ASP A 11 26.78 26.88 -9.38
N THR A 12 27.40 26.49 -8.27
CA THR A 12 27.30 25.15 -7.69
C THR A 12 26.31 25.15 -6.54
N ILE A 13 25.27 24.32 -6.63
CA ILE A 13 24.31 24.10 -5.55
C ILE A 13 24.71 22.84 -4.78
N VAL A 14 25.00 22.97 -3.49
CA VAL A 14 25.19 21.83 -2.60
C VAL A 14 23.93 21.67 -1.77
N VAL A 15 23.16 20.62 -2.05
CA VAL A 15 22.01 20.24 -1.23
C VAL A 15 22.47 19.21 -0.22
N ARG A 16 22.42 19.56 1.08
CA ARG A 16 22.63 18.61 2.17
C ARG A 16 21.26 18.20 2.70
N GLN A 17 20.91 16.94 2.52
CA GLN A 17 19.68 16.37 3.07
C GLN A 17 20.08 15.32 4.11
N THR A 18 19.53 15.45 5.31
CA THR A 18 19.70 14.45 6.35
C THR A 18 18.55 13.45 6.22
N TYR A 19 18.87 12.21 5.91
CA TYR A 19 17.90 11.12 5.89
C TYR A 19 17.86 10.46 7.27
N GLY A 20 16.66 10.17 7.77
CA GLY A 20 16.48 9.31 8.94
C GLY A 20 16.97 7.88 8.66
N PHE A 21 17.22 7.12 9.71
CA PHE A 21 17.49 5.68 9.58
C PHE A 21 16.23 5.00 9.01
N GLU A 22 16.42 4.30 7.91
CA GLU A 22 15.39 3.46 7.30
C GLU A 22 15.78 2.00 7.51
N ALA A 23 14.86 1.21 8.07
CA ALA A 23 15.08 -0.23 8.22
C ALA A 23 15.26 -0.87 6.83
N ASP A 24 16.19 -1.81 6.74
CA ASP A 24 16.39 -2.60 5.53
C ASP A 24 15.51 -3.86 5.61
N TRP A 25 14.54 -3.93 4.71
CA TRP A 25 13.62 -5.05 4.55
C TRP A 25 13.99 -5.93 3.33
N GLY A 26 15.18 -5.73 2.76
CA GLY A 26 15.59 -6.35 1.50
C GLY A 26 15.57 -7.87 1.52
N ASP A 27 15.93 -8.49 2.63
CA ASP A 27 15.93 -9.96 2.80
C ASP A 27 14.52 -10.57 2.71
N GLN A 28 13.47 -9.76 2.87
CA GLN A 28 12.07 -10.20 2.81
C GLN A 28 11.44 -9.97 1.43
N VAL A 29 12.13 -9.30 0.50
CA VAL A 29 11.63 -9.11 -0.87
C VAL A 29 11.69 -10.45 -1.60
N ARG A 30 10.58 -10.83 -2.23
CA ARG A 30 10.53 -12.04 -3.07
C ARG A 30 10.34 -11.66 -4.53
N VAL A 31 11.07 -12.33 -5.39
CA VAL A 31 10.94 -12.19 -6.84
C VAL A 31 9.96 -13.24 -7.34
N LEU A 32 8.85 -12.80 -7.91
CA LEU A 32 7.80 -13.69 -8.41
C LEU A 32 7.98 -13.99 -9.90
N GLU A 33 8.37 -12.97 -10.69
CA GLU A 33 8.58 -13.12 -12.12
C GLU A 33 9.62 -12.12 -12.63
N VAL A 34 10.47 -12.55 -13.54
CA VAL A 34 11.41 -11.70 -14.29
C VAL A 34 11.30 -12.04 -15.77
N THR A 35 11.01 -11.04 -16.60
CA THR A 35 11.02 -11.15 -18.06
C THR A 35 11.85 -10.00 -18.66
N PRO A 36 12.08 -9.96 -19.98
CA PRO A 36 12.74 -8.83 -20.62
C PRO A 36 12.01 -7.48 -20.43
N SER A 37 10.68 -7.49 -20.26
CA SER A 37 9.85 -6.27 -20.20
C SER A 37 9.41 -5.91 -18.79
N ARG A 38 9.38 -6.85 -17.83
CA ARG A 38 8.83 -6.60 -16.50
C ARG A 38 9.51 -7.37 -15.38
N VAL A 39 9.36 -6.87 -14.17
CA VAL A 39 9.68 -7.57 -12.93
C VAL A 39 8.45 -7.52 -12.03
N VAL A 40 8.05 -8.67 -11.49
CA VAL A 40 6.99 -8.78 -10.48
C VAL A 40 7.64 -9.19 -9.17
N LEU A 41 7.39 -8.40 -8.15
CA LEU A 41 7.95 -8.58 -6.82
C LEU A 41 6.84 -8.75 -5.79
N GLU A 42 7.15 -9.40 -4.70
CA GLU A 42 6.37 -9.35 -3.48
C GLU A 42 7.09 -8.45 -2.47
N LYS A 43 6.48 -7.30 -2.18
CA LYS A 43 7.00 -6.27 -1.29
C LYS A 43 6.70 -6.64 0.17
N PRO A 44 7.65 -6.61 1.08
CA PRO A 44 7.37 -6.71 2.51
C PRO A 44 6.62 -5.47 3.04
N ALA A 45 5.93 -5.61 4.16
CA ALA A 45 5.43 -4.47 4.93
C ALA A 45 6.61 -3.64 5.46
N GLY A 46 6.42 -2.34 5.68
CA GLY A 46 7.46 -1.42 6.18
C GLY A 46 8.31 -0.77 5.09
N MET A 47 8.47 -1.40 3.92
CA MET A 47 9.28 -0.89 2.81
C MET A 47 8.49 0.05 1.91
N LEU A 48 9.08 1.19 1.54
CA LEU A 48 8.54 2.07 0.49
C LEU A 48 8.79 1.48 -0.90
N VAL A 49 7.89 1.77 -1.84
CA VAL A 49 8.06 1.34 -3.24
C VAL A 49 9.19 2.10 -3.93
N HIS A 50 9.26 3.41 -3.74
CA HIS A 50 10.26 4.29 -4.36
C HIS A 50 10.64 5.43 -3.42
N PRO A 51 11.77 6.12 -3.65
CA PRO A 51 12.21 7.24 -2.83
C PRO A 51 11.16 8.35 -2.70
N THR A 52 11.11 8.96 -1.52
CA THR A 52 10.31 10.14 -1.21
C THR A 52 11.21 11.23 -0.63
N ALA A 53 10.66 12.44 -0.42
CA ALA A 53 11.43 13.55 0.14
C ALA A 53 12.09 13.24 1.50
N ASN A 54 11.48 12.34 2.29
CA ASN A 54 11.93 12.03 3.64
C ASN A 54 12.55 10.64 3.79
N ALA A 55 12.51 9.80 2.74
CA ALA A 55 12.98 8.42 2.76
C ALA A 55 13.55 8.08 1.39
N TYR A 56 14.87 7.99 1.28
CA TYR A 56 15.56 7.86 0.00
C TYR A 56 16.14 6.46 -0.23
N PHE A 57 16.67 5.84 0.80
CA PHE A 57 17.32 4.53 0.75
C PHE A 57 16.37 3.41 1.16
N ASN A 58 16.80 2.17 0.94
CA ASN A 58 16.07 0.97 1.34
C ASN A 58 14.62 0.90 0.80
N THR A 59 14.39 1.53 -0.37
CA THR A 59 13.13 1.39 -1.09
C THR A 59 13.18 0.18 -2.01
N LEU A 60 12.01 -0.30 -2.47
CA LEU A 60 11.95 -1.47 -3.33
C LEU A 60 12.66 -1.25 -4.67
N THR A 61 12.60 -0.03 -5.25
CA THR A 61 13.33 0.30 -6.46
C THR A 61 14.86 0.39 -6.24
N ASP A 62 15.30 0.89 -5.09
CA ASP A 62 16.71 0.91 -4.71
C ASP A 62 17.24 -0.52 -4.45
N TRP A 63 16.45 -1.35 -3.76
CA TRP A 63 16.76 -2.75 -3.57
C TRP A 63 16.91 -3.48 -4.91
N ALA A 64 15.99 -3.27 -5.85
CA ALA A 64 16.02 -3.93 -7.15
C ALA A 64 17.28 -3.55 -7.95
N GLU A 65 17.69 -2.29 -7.92
CA GLU A 65 18.90 -1.82 -8.58
C GLU A 65 20.16 -2.45 -7.95
N ARG A 66 20.26 -2.45 -6.63
CA ARG A 66 21.37 -3.10 -5.89
C ARG A 66 21.42 -4.62 -6.08
N SER A 67 20.26 -5.26 -6.27
CA SER A 67 20.14 -6.71 -6.50
C SER A 67 20.31 -7.13 -7.97
N GLY A 68 20.69 -6.23 -8.87
CA GLY A 68 21.02 -6.54 -10.27
C GLY A 68 19.83 -6.58 -11.22
N TYR A 69 18.62 -6.21 -10.79
CA TYR A 69 17.46 -6.11 -11.68
C TYR A 69 17.46 -4.82 -12.53
N GLY A 70 18.38 -3.90 -12.25
CA GLY A 70 18.51 -2.61 -12.89
C GLY A 70 17.46 -1.61 -12.41
N ARG A 71 17.41 -0.46 -13.08
CA ARG A 71 16.44 0.59 -12.77
C ARG A 71 15.05 0.18 -13.19
N LEU A 72 14.15 0.01 -12.24
CA LEU A 72 12.75 -0.34 -12.49
C LEU A 72 11.86 0.90 -12.59
N HIS A 73 10.88 0.84 -13.49
CA HIS A 73 9.91 1.90 -13.72
C HIS A 73 8.61 1.61 -12.96
N VAL A 74 8.25 2.51 -12.05
CA VAL A 74 7.06 2.41 -11.20
C VAL A 74 5.81 2.73 -12.02
N VAL A 75 4.85 1.81 -12.07
CA VAL A 75 3.55 1.98 -12.76
C VAL A 75 2.36 2.03 -11.79
N HIS A 76 2.53 1.50 -10.59
CA HIS A 76 1.60 1.64 -9.46
C HIS A 76 2.36 1.54 -8.14
N ARG A 77 1.65 1.77 -7.04
CA ARG A 77 2.27 1.76 -5.72
C ARG A 77 1.41 1.05 -4.68
N LEU A 78 2.06 0.54 -3.66
CA LEU A 78 1.48 0.11 -2.40
C LEU A 78 1.90 1.09 -1.29
N ASP A 79 1.09 1.20 -0.26
CA ASP A 79 1.46 1.97 0.92
C ASP A 79 2.70 1.35 1.59
N ARG A 80 3.42 2.11 2.40
CA ARG A 80 4.62 1.64 3.11
C ARG A 80 4.35 0.33 3.86
N GLU A 81 3.28 0.29 4.63
CA GLU A 81 2.92 -0.86 5.47
C GLU A 81 2.13 -1.96 4.72
N THR A 82 1.62 -1.68 3.53
CA THR A 82 0.96 -2.70 2.69
C THR A 82 2.01 -3.60 2.06
N SER A 83 1.89 -4.91 2.29
CA SER A 83 2.73 -5.93 1.65
C SER A 83 2.11 -6.49 0.38
N GLY A 84 2.84 -7.33 -0.35
CA GLY A 84 2.32 -8.16 -1.45
C GLY A 84 2.76 -7.76 -2.84
N VAL A 85 2.02 -8.25 -3.83
CA VAL A 85 2.39 -8.24 -5.25
C VAL A 85 2.40 -6.83 -5.83
N ILE A 86 3.49 -6.53 -6.52
CA ILE A 86 3.69 -5.28 -7.26
C ILE A 86 4.45 -5.57 -8.56
N VAL A 87 4.08 -4.89 -9.67
CA VAL A 87 4.73 -5.02 -10.97
C VAL A 87 5.44 -3.74 -11.39
N PHE A 88 6.57 -3.90 -12.05
CA PHE A 88 7.38 -2.83 -12.61
C PHE A 88 7.69 -3.07 -14.08
N GLY A 89 7.78 -2.01 -14.88
CA GLY A 89 8.39 -2.05 -16.19
C GLY A 89 9.92 -2.02 -16.09
N ARG A 90 10.62 -2.69 -17.00
CA ARG A 90 12.10 -2.66 -17.06
C ARG A 90 12.63 -1.51 -17.91
N ASP A 91 11.77 -0.94 -18.73
CA ASP A 91 12.05 0.23 -19.56
C ASP A 91 10.81 1.13 -19.69
N SER A 92 10.96 2.27 -20.34
CA SER A 92 9.88 3.24 -20.50
C SER A 92 8.74 2.74 -21.38
N THR A 93 9.01 1.86 -22.36
CA THR A 93 8.01 1.29 -23.26
C THR A 93 7.11 0.33 -22.49
N SER A 94 7.70 -0.65 -21.82
CA SER A 94 6.96 -1.61 -21.01
C SER A 94 6.24 -0.94 -19.84
N ALA A 95 6.82 0.08 -19.24
CA ALA A 95 6.14 0.89 -18.22
C ALA A 95 4.93 1.64 -18.78
N GLY A 96 5.03 2.16 -20.01
CA GLY A 96 3.91 2.78 -20.72
C GLY A 96 2.77 1.80 -20.99
N GLU A 97 3.08 0.60 -21.46
CA GLU A 97 2.11 -0.47 -21.69
C GLU A 97 1.38 -0.90 -20.40
N LEU A 98 2.15 -1.16 -19.35
CA LEU A 98 1.60 -1.46 -18.03
C LEU A 98 0.72 -0.32 -17.51
N GLY A 99 1.23 0.93 -17.56
CA GLY A 99 0.51 2.12 -17.11
C GLY A 99 -0.82 2.32 -17.83
N ALA A 100 -0.88 2.03 -19.13
CA ALA A 100 -2.13 2.06 -19.91
C ALA A 100 -3.17 1.08 -19.34
N GLN A 101 -2.76 -0.11 -18.88
CA GLN A 101 -3.68 -1.09 -18.29
C GLN A 101 -4.21 -0.62 -16.93
N PHE A 102 -3.35 -0.01 -16.10
CA PHE A 102 -3.78 0.56 -14.81
C PHE A 102 -4.77 1.71 -15.01
N ASN A 103 -4.51 2.61 -15.97
CA ASN A 103 -5.37 3.74 -16.28
C ASN A 103 -6.69 3.31 -16.95
N GLY A 104 -6.65 2.27 -17.77
CA GLY A 104 -7.81 1.71 -18.47
C GLY A 104 -8.70 0.81 -17.60
N GLY A 105 -8.33 0.55 -16.35
CA GLY A 105 -9.11 -0.30 -15.45
C GLY A 105 -9.06 -1.80 -15.77
N ALA A 106 -8.12 -2.24 -16.64
CA ALA A 106 -7.99 -3.63 -17.06
C ALA A 106 -7.20 -4.51 -16.05
N VAL A 107 -6.73 -3.90 -14.95
CA VAL A 107 -5.96 -4.59 -13.92
C VAL A 107 -6.88 -5.09 -12.81
N HIS A 108 -6.93 -6.41 -12.62
CA HIS A 108 -7.62 -7.02 -11.50
C HIS A 108 -6.67 -7.09 -10.31
N LYS A 109 -7.07 -6.47 -9.20
CA LYS A 109 -6.33 -6.42 -7.94
C LYS A 109 -7.15 -7.08 -6.85
N GLU A 110 -6.58 -8.08 -6.21
CA GLU A 110 -7.18 -8.78 -5.08
C GLU A 110 -6.28 -8.63 -3.86
N TYR A 111 -6.87 -8.21 -2.76
CA TYR A 111 -6.21 -8.02 -1.47
C TYR A 111 -6.79 -8.92 -0.41
N LEU A 112 -5.97 -9.23 0.59
CA LEU A 112 -6.42 -9.77 1.87
C LEU A 112 -6.33 -8.65 2.91
N ALA A 113 -7.38 -8.49 3.71
CA ALA A 113 -7.45 -7.51 4.77
C ALA A 113 -8.01 -8.14 6.05
N LEU A 114 -7.28 -8.05 7.15
CA LEU A 114 -7.80 -8.40 8.46
C LEU A 114 -8.33 -7.12 9.11
N VAL A 115 -9.61 -7.10 9.45
CA VAL A 115 -10.28 -5.93 10.01
C VAL A 115 -10.71 -6.15 11.46
N VAL A 116 -10.75 -5.08 12.23
CA VAL A 116 -11.36 -5.05 13.56
C VAL A 116 -12.88 -4.91 13.39
N ASP A 117 -13.62 -5.92 13.80
CA ASP A 117 -15.08 -6.03 13.59
C ASP A 117 -15.82 -6.37 14.90
N LYS A 118 -15.68 -5.49 15.88
CA LYS A 118 -16.34 -5.59 17.20
C LYS A 118 -17.88 -5.64 17.09
N GLY A 119 -18.43 -4.97 16.08
CA GLY A 119 -19.85 -4.93 15.80
C GLY A 119 -20.39 -6.14 15.02
N ARG A 120 -19.54 -7.12 14.68
CA ARG A 120 -19.88 -8.31 13.87
C ARG A 120 -20.63 -7.96 12.58
N ARG A 121 -20.13 -6.96 11.85
CA ARG A 121 -20.72 -6.47 10.59
C ARG A 121 -20.46 -7.39 9.40
N HIS A 122 -19.43 -8.25 9.52
CA HIS A 122 -19.04 -9.18 8.48
C HIS A 122 -19.37 -10.63 8.89
N GLU A 123 -20.37 -11.22 8.30
CA GLU A 123 -20.62 -12.66 8.40
C GLU A 123 -19.85 -13.41 7.32
N VAL A 124 -19.34 -14.61 7.63
CA VAL A 124 -18.62 -15.45 6.66
C VAL A 124 -19.50 -15.77 5.46
N GLY A 125 -18.99 -15.53 4.25
CA GLY A 125 -19.74 -15.68 3.01
C GLY A 125 -20.53 -14.43 2.62
N ALA A 126 -20.67 -13.44 3.50
CA ALA A 126 -21.33 -12.18 3.16
C ALA A 126 -20.35 -11.19 2.50
N GLY A 127 -20.80 -10.52 1.46
CA GLY A 127 -20.08 -9.46 0.77
C GLY A 127 -20.59 -8.08 1.11
N GLY A 128 -19.81 -7.07 0.72
CA GLY A 128 -20.17 -5.67 0.80
C GLY A 128 -19.40 -4.85 -0.21
N GLU A 129 -19.83 -3.62 -0.38
CA GLU A 129 -19.16 -2.68 -1.28
C GLU A 129 -19.25 -1.24 -0.80
N SER A 130 -18.34 -0.40 -1.27
CA SER A 130 -18.38 1.05 -1.10
C SER A 130 -17.92 1.72 -2.38
N SER A 131 -18.72 2.66 -2.87
CA SER A 131 -18.39 3.57 -3.97
C SER A 131 -18.25 5.03 -3.48
N ALA A 132 -18.09 5.23 -2.17
CA ALA A 132 -17.92 6.55 -1.59
C ALA A 132 -16.70 7.26 -2.21
N PRO A 133 -16.83 8.48 -2.75
CA PRO A 133 -15.71 9.20 -3.31
C PRO A 133 -14.73 9.60 -2.20
N LEU A 134 -13.44 9.59 -2.54
CA LEU A 134 -12.35 9.87 -1.62
C LEU A 134 -11.64 11.18 -1.99
N GLY A 135 -10.92 11.76 -1.04
CA GLY A 135 -10.10 12.95 -1.21
C GLY A 135 -9.31 13.23 0.06
N PHE A 136 -8.42 14.21 0.02
CA PHE A 136 -7.72 14.63 1.22
C PHE A 136 -8.69 15.19 2.26
N ASP A 137 -8.50 14.79 3.52
CA ASP A 137 -9.30 15.29 4.64
C ASP A 137 -8.68 16.61 5.16
N GLU A 138 -9.19 17.74 4.66
CA GLU A 138 -8.70 19.07 5.05
C GLU A 138 -9.02 19.40 6.53
N SER A 139 -9.94 18.66 7.17
CA SER A 139 -10.27 18.82 8.59
C SER A 139 -9.33 18.04 9.52
N SER A 140 -8.54 17.10 8.97
CA SER A 140 -7.57 16.32 9.72
C SER A 140 -6.38 17.16 10.16
N VAL A 141 -5.77 16.81 11.28
CA VAL A 141 -4.45 17.35 11.68
C VAL A 141 -3.34 16.94 10.69
N LEU A 142 -3.63 16.02 9.78
CA LEU A 142 -2.76 15.51 8.73
C LEU A 142 -3.46 15.63 7.35
N PRO A 143 -3.83 16.83 6.88
CA PRO A 143 -4.78 17.02 5.80
C PRO A 143 -4.36 16.39 4.46
N ARG A 144 -3.07 16.21 4.21
CA ARG A 144 -2.57 15.55 2.99
C ARG A 144 -2.18 14.09 3.17
N LEU A 145 -2.26 13.56 4.38
CA LEU A 145 -1.96 12.16 4.67
C LEU A 145 -3.21 11.34 4.86
N LYS A 146 -4.23 11.90 5.52
CA LYS A 146 -5.52 11.25 5.72
C LYS A 146 -6.41 11.43 4.50
N VAL A 147 -7.00 10.35 4.05
CA VAL A 147 -7.96 10.31 2.95
C VAL A 147 -9.33 10.01 3.54
N TRP A 148 -10.35 10.77 3.11
CA TRP A 148 -11.72 10.61 3.57
C TRP A 148 -12.69 11.02 2.45
N SER A 149 -13.86 11.56 2.75
CA SER A 149 -14.80 12.01 1.73
C SER A 149 -14.19 13.08 0.81
N GLY A 150 -14.49 13.00 -0.49
CA GLY A 150 -13.95 13.93 -1.49
C GLY A 150 -14.58 13.73 -2.86
N SER A 151 -13.83 14.01 -3.93
CA SER A 151 -14.31 13.96 -5.32
C SER A 151 -13.67 12.85 -6.17
N TRP A 152 -12.73 12.07 -5.64
CA TRP A 152 -12.06 11.01 -6.41
C TRP A 152 -12.94 9.76 -6.44
N ALA A 153 -13.40 9.37 -7.61
CA ALA A 153 -14.13 8.12 -7.79
C ALA A 153 -13.27 6.93 -7.30
N ALA A 154 -13.87 6.06 -6.50
CA ALA A 154 -13.23 4.89 -5.92
C ALA A 154 -14.28 3.79 -5.67
N GLY A 155 -14.00 2.56 -6.08
CA GLY A 155 -14.85 1.39 -5.85
C GLY A 155 -14.07 0.33 -5.07
N THR A 156 -14.65 -0.17 -3.98
CA THR A 156 -14.08 -1.25 -3.16
C THR A 156 -15.18 -2.25 -2.87
N ARG A 157 -14.94 -3.51 -3.22
CA ARG A 157 -15.83 -4.65 -2.89
C ARG A 157 -15.08 -5.62 -2.01
N TRP A 158 -15.77 -6.30 -1.12
CA TRP A 158 -15.19 -7.31 -0.25
C TRP A 158 -16.13 -8.49 -0.02
N LEU A 159 -15.53 -9.61 0.34
CA LEU A 159 -16.18 -10.83 0.80
C LEU A 159 -15.52 -11.24 2.11
N CYS A 160 -16.31 -11.48 3.15
CA CYS A 160 -15.80 -12.06 4.39
C CYS A 160 -15.54 -13.55 4.18
N ILE A 161 -14.29 -13.97 4.32
CA ILE A 161 -13.86 -15.36 4.10
C ILE A 161 -13.54 -16.09 5.40
N GLY A 162 -13.45 -15.37 6.53
CA GLY A 162 -13.21 -15.99 7.83
C GLY A 162 -13.40 -15.01 8.98
N ARG A 163 -13.56 -15.53 10.19
CA ARG A 163 -13.67 -14.74 11.42
C ARG A 163 -12.97 -15.43 12.56
N THR A 164 -12.37 -14.63 13.45
CA THR A 164 -11.86 -15.06 14.75
C THR A 164 -12.06 -13.95 15.77
N GLY A 165 -12.76 -14.25 16.88
CA GLY A 165 -13.05 -13.23 17.90
C GLY A 165 -13.71 -11.97 17.32
N GLU A 166 -13.08 -10.83 17.55
CA GLU A 166 -13.49 -9.50 17.05
C GLU A 166 -12.85 -9.12 15.72
N GLN A 167 -12.24 -10.05 14.98
CA GLN A 167 -11.61 -9.81 13.70
C GLN A 167 -12.31 -10.60 12.59
N ALA A 168 -12.31 -10.01 11.37
CA ALA A 168 -12.78 -10.66 10.15
C ALA A 168 -11.72 -10.58 9.08
N LEU A 169 -11.52 -11.69 8.35
CA LEU A 169 -10.66 -11.76 7.18
C LEU A 169 -11.49 -11.51 5.93
N LEU A 170 -11.11 -10.49 5.20
CA LEU A 170 -11.77 -10.07 3.97
C LEU A 170 -10.89 -10.31 2.76
N LYS A 171 -11.47 -10.87 1.71
CA LYS A 171 -10.97 -10.79 0.35
C LYS A 171 -11.53 -9.50 -0.26
N VAL A 172 -10.66 -8.64 -0.81
CA VAL A 172 -11.03 -7.28 -1.23
C VAL A 172 -10.62 -7.04 -2.68
N TRP A 173 -11.49 -6.44 -3.47
CA TRP A 173 -11.21 -6.00 -4.84
C TRP A 173 -11.45 -4.50 -4.97
N ILE A 174 -10.62 -3.83 -5.78
CA ILE A 174 -10.71 -2.39 -5.99
C ILE A 174 -10.78 -2.02 -7.45
N GLU A 175 -11.59 -1.02 -7.73
CA GLU A 175 -11.58 -0.23 -8.95
C GLU A 175 -10.84 1.08 -8.68
N GLY A 176 -9.88 1.42 -9.56
CA GLY A 176 -8.98 2.54 -9.35
C GLY A 176 -7.73 2.12 -8.56
N GLY A 177 -7.41 2.84 -7.52
CA GLY A 177 -6.20 2.68 -6.69
C GLY A 177 -5.84 4.02 -6.06
N ARG A 178 -6.81 4.67 -5.43
CA ARG A 178 -6.59 5.93 -4.70
C ARG A 178 -5.78 5.69 -3.45
N GLN A 179 -5.06 6.70 -3.01
CA GLN A 179 -4.31 6.63 -1.76
C GLN A 179 -5.23 6.14 -0.62
N HIS A 180 -4.76 5.17 0.15
CA HIS A 180 -5.46 4.59 1.29
C HIS A 180 -6.88 4.04 1.00
N GLN A 181 -7.25 3.79 -0.25
CA GLN A 181 -8.63 3.49 -0.65
C GLN A 181 -9.30 2.42 0.20
N ILE A 182 -8.70 1.23 0.30
CA ILE A 182 -9.26 0.11 1.08
C ILE A 182 -9.36 0.50 2.56
N ARG A 183 -8.31 1.11 3.09
CA ARG A 183 -8.21 1.51 4.49
C ARG A 183 -9.30 2.50 4.87
N ALA A 184 -9.51 3.53 4.04
CA ALA A 184 -10.55 4.54 4.26
C ALA A 184 -11.96 3.95 4.14
N HIS A 185 -12.26 3.17 3.09
CA HIS A 185 -13.58 2.58 2.89
C HIS A 185 -13.97 1.61 4.01
N LEU A 186 -13.07 0.73 4.44
CA LEU A 186 -13.35 -0.19 5.54
C LEU A 186 -13.50 0.55 6.88
N ALA A 187 -12.73 1.61 7.11
CA ALA A 187 -12.91 2.46 8.29
C ALA A 187 -14.25 3.22 8.27
N MET A 188 -14.67 3.76 7.11
CA MET A 188 -15.99 4.37 6.93
C MET A 188 -17.13 3.39 7.19
N PHE A 189 -16.94 2.12 6.83
CA PHE A 189 -17.89 1.05 7.12
C PHE A 189 -17.92 0.68 8.62
N GLY A 190 -16.96 1.18 9.41
CA GLY A 190 -16.83 0.92 10.84
C GLY A 190 -16.03 -0.33 11.19
N THR A 191 -15.24 -0.83 10.25
CA THR A 191 -14.36 -2.00 10.41
C THR A 191 -12.96 -1.68 9.89
N PRO A 192 -12.21 -0.80 10.58
CA PRO A 192 -10.86 -0.43 10.18
C PRO A 192 -9.94 -1.65 10.14
N ILE A 193 -8.88 -1.57 9.33
CA ILE A 193 -7.87 -2.63 9.22
C ILE A 193 -7.10 -2.76 10.54
N ALA A 194 -6.89 -3.98 10.99
CA ALA A 194 -6.14 -4.28 12.20
C ALA A 194 -4.69 -3.75 12.08
N GLY A 195 -4.21 -3.02 13.09
CA GLY A 195 -2.90 -2.39 13.12
C GLY A 195 -2.78 -1.09 12.32
N ASP A 196 -3.88 -0.56 11.78
CA ASP A 196 -3.85 0.71 11.05
C ASP A 196 -3.73 1.90 12.01
N LYS A 197 -2.57 2.50 12.04
CA LYS A 197 -2.25 3.60 12.96
C LYS A 197 -3.09 4.86 12.72
N LEU A 198 -3.50 5.09 11.46
CA LEU A 198 -4.26 6.28 11.08
C LEU A 198 -5.77 6.07 11.21
N TYR A 199 -6.31 5.00 10.62
CA TYR A 199 -7.76 4.80 10.54
C TYR A 199 -8.36 4.03 11.73
N LEU A 200 -7.54 3.24 12.46
CA LEU A 200 -7.98 2.56 13.68
C LEU A 200 -7.77 3.43 14.93
N HIS A 201 -6.62 4.12 15.04
CA HIS A 201 -6.26 4.89 16.22
C HIS A 201 -6.46 6.41 16.05
N GLY A 202 -6.72 6.89 14.83
CA GLY A 202 -6.98 8.28 14.53
C GLY A 202 -5.73 9.09 14.19
N ASP A 203 -5.96 10.27 13.63
CA ASP A 203 -4.92 11.14 13.08
C ASP A 203 -4.03 11.80 14.15
N VAL A 204 -4.55 12.04 15.34
CA VAL A 204 -3.73 12.53 16.47
C VAL A 204 -2.69 11.48 16.90
N PHE A 205 -3.14 10.23 17.08
CA PHE A 205 -2.22 9.12 17.38
C PHE A 205 -1.18 8.94 16.29
N TYR A 206 -1.61 8.99 15.00
CA TYR A 206 -0.71 8.80 13.86
C TYR A 206 0.34 9.93 13.76
N ARG A 207 -0.04 11.18 14.04
CA ARG A 207 0.90 12.30 14.12
C ARG A 207 1.95 12.04 15.21
N ASP A 208 1.49 11.68 16.40
CA ASP A 208 2.37 11.44 17.55
C ASP A 208 3.28 10.23 17.29
N TRP A 209 2.80 9.22 16.57
CA TRP A 209 3.60 8.09 16.11
C TRP A 209 4.69 8.52 15.12
N LEU A 210 4.38 9.37 14.14
CA LEU A 210 5.37 9.92 13.20
C LEU A 210 6.47 10.73 13.91
N GLU A 211 6.12 11.37 15.02
CA GLU A 211 7.04 12.16 15.84
C GLU A 211 7.77 11.32 16.91
N GLY A 212 7.52 10.02 16.98
CA GLY A 212 8.10 9.13 17.99
C GLY A 212 7.57 9.34 19.41
N LYS A 213 6.41 9.97 19.58
CA LYS A 213 5.78 10.32 20.87
C LYS A 213 4.65 9.39 21.28
N ALA A 214 4.10 8.60 20.34
CA ALA A 214 2.95 7.73 20.61
C ALA A 214 3.33 6.58 21.56
N ASP A 215 2.40 6.21 22.45
CA ASP A 215 2.50 4.96 23.19
C ASP A 215 2.19 3.78 22.24
N THR A 216 3.25 3.14 21.76
CA THR A 216 3.15 2.02 20.82
C THR A 216 2.66 0.72 21.46
N LYS A 217 2.51 0.64 22.78
CA LYS A 217 1.99 -0.54 23.48
C LYS A 217 0.53 -0.84 23.13
N VAL A 218 -0.21 0.16 22.62
CA VAL A 218 -1.58 -0.01 22.16
C VAL A 218 -1.68 -0.67 20.78
N LEU A 219 -0.55 -0.79 20.07
CA LEU A 219 -0.49 -1.41 18.76
C LEU A 219 -0.40 -2.94 18.92
N GLU A 220 -1.43 -3.64 18.47
CA GLU A 220 -1.43 -5.11 18.44
C GLU A 220 -0.50 -5.67 17.35
N ARG A 221 -0.15 -4.85 16.36
CA ARG A 221 0.67 -5.20 15.20
C ARG A 221 1.58 -4.04 14.82
N GLU A 222 2.79 -4.38 14.36
CA GLU A 222 3.75 -3.39 13.86
C GLU A 222 3.23 -2.69 12.59
N PHE A 223 2.63 -3.44 11.67
CA PHE A 223 2.07 -2.95 10.40
C PHE A 223 0.59 -3.30 10.27
N HIS A 224 -0.14 -2.50 9.50
CA HIS A 224 -1.52 -2.82 9.21
C HIS A 224 -1.65 -4.11 8.38
N ALA A 225 -2.66 -4.91 8.68
CA ALA A 225 -2.91 -6.20 8.07
C ALA A 225 -3.63 -6.06 6.71
N LEU A 226 -2.94 -5.48 5.72
CA LEU A 226 -3.38 -5.36 4.33
C LEU A 226 -2.30 -5.91 3.41
N HIS A 227 -2.70 -6.82 2.52
CA HIS A 227 -1.78 -7.52 1.63
C HIS A 227 -2.34 -7.57 0.20
N SER A 228 -1.56 -7.12 -0.78
CA SER A 228 -1.84 -7.27 -2.21
C SER A 228 -1.60 -8.72 -2.63
N TYR A 229 -2.65 -9.54 -2.59
CA TYR A 229 -2.54 -11.00 -2.73
C TYR A 229 -2.39 -11.44 -4.18
N ARG A 230 -3.16 -10.86 -5.11
CA ARG A 230 -3.12 -11.21 -6.53
C ARG A 230 -3.22 -9.99 -7.42
N LEU A 231 -2.43 -9.99 -8.47
CA LEU A 231 -2.46 -8.98 -9.52
C LEU A 231 -2.55 -9.67 -10.88
N LYS A 232 -3.62 -9.38 -11.64
CA LYS A 232 -3.84 -9.99 -12.94
C LYS A 232 -4.06 -8.92 -14.01
N ILE A 233 -3.32 -9.04 -15.12
CA ILE A 233 -3.44 -8.21 -16.33
C ILE A 233 -3.53 -9.16 -17.53
N PRO A 234 -4.74 -9.59 -17.90
CA PRO A 234 -4.94 -10.66 -18.87
C PRO A 234 -4.29 -10.42 -20.24
N CYS A 235 -4.40 -9.18 -20.76
CA CYS A 235 -3.86 -8.82 -22.08
C CYS A 235 -2.31 -8.84 -22.14
N LEU A 236 -1.63 -8.79 -20.98
CA LEU A 236 -0.18 -8.91 -20.88
C LEU A 236 0.27 -10.28 -20.34
N GLY A 237 -0.66 -11.22 -20.16
CA GLY A 237 -0.37 -12.55 -19.64
C GLY A 237 0.16 -12.56 -18.20
N ILE A 238 -0.18 -11.55 -17.40
CA ILE A 238 0.23 -11.46 -15.99
C ILE A 238 -0.86 -12.06 -15.12
N ASP A 239 -0.51 -13.01 -14.28
CA ASP A 239 -1.35 -13.54 -13.21
C ASP A 239 -0.44 -13.91 -12.02
N ALA A 240 -0.08 -12.91 -11.22
CA ALA A 240 0.85 -13.06 -10.12
C ALA A 240 0.11 -13.19 -8.80
N VAL A 241 0.46 -14.21 -8.02
CA VAL A 241 -0.09 -14.49 -6.69
C VAL A 241 1.03 -14.41 -5.68
N GLY A 242 0.84 -13.65 -4.63
CA GLY A 242 1.76 -13.54 -3.49
C GLY A 242 1.61 -14.70 -2.52
N SER A 243 2.52 -14.77 -1.57
CA SER A 243 2.40 -15.70 -0.43
C SER A 243 1.28 -15.26 0.50
N LEU A 244 0.77 -16.18 1.30
CA LEU A 244 -0.13 -15.79 2.39
C LEU A 244 0.66 -15.02 3.45
N PRO A 245 0.17 -13.84 3.88
CA PRO A 245 0.85 -13.11 4.94
C PRO A 245 0.76 -13.87 6.28
N PRO A 246 1.76 -13.75 7.17
CA PRO A 246 1.82 -14.53 8.42
C PRO A 246 0.55 -14.46 9.27
N TRP A 247 -0.10 -13.31 9.27
CA TRP A 247 -1.34 -13.09 10.03
C TRP A 247 -2.58 -13.80 9.44
N CYS A 248 -2.47 -14.47 8.28
CA CYS A 248 -3.49 -15.36 7.73
C CYS A 248 -3.29 -16.82 8.15
N GLY A 249 -2.08 -17.19 8.61
CA GLY A 249 -1.69 -18.61 8.71
C GLY A 249 -2.25 -19.38 9.89
N GLU A 250 -2.36 -18.78 11.06
CA GLU A 250 -2.71 -19.53 12.28
C GLU A 250 -4.23 -19.73 12.43
N ASP A 251 -5.03 -18.72 12.13
CA ASP A 251 -6.49 -18.75 12.34
C ASP A 251 -7.31 -18.98 11.04
N PHE A 252 -6.72 -18.75 9.87
CA PHE A 252 -7.46 -18.71 8.61
C PHE A 252 -6.86 -19.60 7.50
N GLY A 253 -5.80 -20.38 7.75
CA GLY A 253 -5.00 -21.08 6.74
C GLY A 253 -5.75 -22.11 5.87
N THR A 254 -6.97 -22.51 6.24
CA THR A 254 -7.80 -23.45 5.46
C THR A 254 -8.86 -22.76 4.60
N VAL A 255 -9.02 -21.44 4.72
CA VAL A 255 -10.14 -20.69 4.14
C VAL A 255 -9.76 -19.96 2.85
N ILE A 256 -8.46 -19.83 2.59
CA ILE A 256 -7.94 -19.12 1.40
C ILE A 256 -7.59 -20.16 0.34
N PRO A 257 -8.29 -20.17 -0.83
CA PRO A 257 -8.04 -21.09 -1.92
C PRO A 257 -6.76 -20.77 -2.67
#